data_9da9b8225845efdd9a3d94e203899d97
#
_entry.id   9da9b8225845efdd9a3d94e203899d97
#
_cell.length_a   1.000
_cell.length_b   1.000
_cell.length_c   1.000
_cell.angle_alpha   90.00
_cell.angle_beta   90.00
_cell.angle_gamma   90.00
#
_symmetry.space_group_name_H-M   'P 1'
#
loop_
_entity.id
_entity.type
_entity.pdbx_description
1 polymer ?
#
loop_
_entity_poly.entity_id
_entity_poly.type
_entity_poly.pdbx_seq_one_letter_code
_entity_poly.pdbx_strand_id
1 'polypeptide(L)'
;TLDGAVSPVGRTKTAPAPDASPDSLTFGVASCANWESGFFTAYSDIARRGRSGQLDYMVFLGDYLYEYAAETHAGFGPVRLHHPAHEIVTLADYRTRYGRYRTDPELQAAHAALPWVAVWDDHEIANNNWSGGAGNHDPATEGPWGQRQAAAMRAYFEWMPVRATSPSEAGHLYRSLTFGDLV
;
A
#
# COMPACT_ATOMS: atom_id res chain seq x y z
N THR A 1 -18.93 -7.47 8.03
CA THR A 1 -18.87 -7.92 9.44
C THR A 1 -18.24 -9.30 9.52
N LEU A 2 -17.39 -9.51 10.50
CA LEU A 2 -16.80 -10.81 10.81
C LEU A 2 -17.14 -11.11 12.28
N ASP A 3 -17.81 -12.20 12.54
CA ASP A 3 -18.22 -12.63 13.90
C ASP A 3 -18.87 -11.51 14.75
N GLY A 4 -19.67 -10.68 14.12
CA GLY A 4 -20.33 -9.54 14.75
C GLY A 4 -19.48 -8.26 14.86
N ALA A 5 -18.19 -8.32 14.58
CA ALA A 5 -17.35 -7.14 14.49
C ALA A 5 -17.64 -6.34 13.21
N VAL A 6 -17.71 -5.03 13.33
CA VAL A 6 -17.96 -4.11 12.22
C VAL A 6 -16.73 -3.20 12.05
N SER A 7 -16.20 -3.10 10.83
CA SER A 7 -15.14 -2.14 10.52
C SER A 7 -15.63 -0.70 10.64
N PRO A 8 -14.75 0.28 10.88
CA PRO A 8 -15.10 1.68 10.72
C PRO A 8 -15.70 1.95 9.34
N VAL A 9 -16.59 2.93 9.25
CA VAL A 9 -17.20 3.34 7.99
C VAL A 9 -16.16 4.04 7.13
N GLY A 10 -15.87 3.46 5.96
CA GLY A 10 -15.05 4.11 4.94
C GLY A 10 -15.91 5.06 4.08
N ARG A 11 -15.30 6.14 3.64
CA ARG A 11 -15.88 7.09 2.69
C ARG A 11 -15.24 6.90 1.32
N THR A 12 -16.03 7.07 0.29
CA THR A 12 -15.55 7.09 -1.09
C THR A 12 -16.20 8.23 -1.86
N LYS A 13 -15.65 8.56 -2.99
CA LYS A 13 -16.19 9.55 -3.94
C LYS A 13 -16.19 8.91 -5.31
N THR A 14 -17.28 9.03 -6.04
CA THR A 14 -17.36 8.61 -7.44
C THR A 14 -16.55 9.56 -8.30
N ALA A 15 -15.92 9.05 -9.36
CA ALA A 15 -15.37 9.90 -10.40
C ALA A 15 -16.49 10.70 -11.07
N PRO A 16 -16.22 11.91 -11.60
CA PRO A 16 -17.12 12.62 -12.48
C PRO A 16 -17.52 11.76 -13.69
N ALA A 17 -18.67 12.03 -14.28
CA ALA A 17 -19.07 11.39 -15.54
C ALA A 17 -18.04 11.69 -16.65
N PRO A 18 -17.87 10.79 -17.65
CA PRO A 18 -16.85 10.96 -18.71
C PRO A 18 -16.99 12.25 -19.54
N ASP A 19 -18.22 12.79 -19.60
CA ASP A 19 -18.55 14.04 -20.31
C ASP A 19 -18.62 15.27 -19.40
N ALA A 20 -18.28 15.12 -18.13
CA ALA A 20 -18.23 16.24 -17.19
C ALA A 20 -16.90 17.00 -17.30
N SER A 21 -16.95 18.29 -17.10
CA SER A 21 -15.77 19.17 -16.98
C SER A 21 -15.68 19.65 -15.52
N PRO A 22 -14.98 18.93 -14.65
CA PRO A 22 -14.83 19.34 -13.25
C PRO A 22 -13.97 20.60 -13.15
N ASP A 23 -14.38 21.56 -12.31
CA ASP A 23 -13.61 22.80 -12.09
C ASP A 23 -12.24 22.54 -11.43
N SER A 24 -12.14 21.47 -10.67
CA SER A 24 -10.90 21.09 -9.98
C SER A 24 -10.89 19.60 -9.61
N LEU A 25 -9.69 19.06 -9.46
CA LEU A 25 -9.43 17.75 -8.91
C LEU A 25 -8.23 17.87 -7.97
N THR A 26 -8.44 17.56 -6.70
CA THR A 26 -7.41 17.70 -5.67
C THR A 26 -7.10 16.36 -5.02
N PHE A 27 -5.85 15.95 -5.01
CA PHE A 27 -5.43 14.67 -4.44
C PHE A 27 -4.17 14.79 -3.58
N GLY A 28 -4.08 13.92 -2.58
CA GLY A 28 -2.85 13.72 -1.82
C GLY A 28 -1.94 12.75 -2.54
N VAL A 29 -0.63 12.96 -2.45
CA VAL A 29 0.38 12.04 -2.97
C VAL A 29 1.29 11.60 -1.84
N ALA A 30 1.55 10.30 -1.71
CA ALA A 30 2.56 9.76 -0.80
C ALA A 30 3.19 8.48 -1.36
N SER A 31 4.34 8.13 -0.79
CA SER A 31 5.08 6.90 -1.01
C SER A 31 5.96 6.60 0.20
N CYS A 32 6.68 5.47 0.19
CA CYS A 32 7.80 5.19 1.09
C CYS A 32 7.43 5.23 2.58
N ALA A 33 6.39 4.50 2.95
CA ALA A 33 5.88 4.43 4.32
C ALA A 33 6.66 3.42 5.17
N ASN A 34 7.90 3.74 5.56
CA ASN A 34 8.69 2.85 6.41
C ASN A 34 8.21 2.90 7.87
N TRP A 35 7.72 1.76 8.37
CA TRP A 35 7.21 1.61 9.73
C TRP A 35 8.23 1.96 10.81
N GLU A 36 9.50 1.58 10.64
CA GLU A 36 10.53 1.78 11.65
C GLU A 36 11.06 3.20 11.69
N SER A 37 10.96 3.95 10.57
CA SER A 37 11.52 5.31 10.47
C SER A 37 10.70 6.38 11.18
N GLY A 38 9.50 6.08 11.64
CA GLY A 38 8.67 7.06 12.35
C GLY A 38 7.21 6.68 12.47
N PHE A 39 6.42 7.61 13.01
CA PHE A 39 4.97 7.52 13.03
C PHE A 39 4.39 8.13 11.74
N PHE A 40 3.21 7.66 11.35
CA PHE A 40 2.55 8.06 10.11
C PHE A 40 1.71 9.33 10.24
N THR A 41 2.22 10.33 10.96
CA THR A 41 1.51 11.58 11.29
C THR A 41 0.99 12.37 10.08
N ALA A 42 1.66 12.28 8.93
CA ALA A 42 1.19 12.91 7.69
C ALA A 42 -0.19 12.39 7.25
N TYR A 43 -0.50 11.12 7.51
CA TYR A 43 -1.81 10.54 7.19
C TYR A 43 -2.94 11.10 8.05
N SER A 44 -2.65 11.61 9.23
CA SER A 44 -3.64 12.34 10.05
C SER A 44 -4.14 13.60 9.34
N ASP A 45 -3.23 14.38 8.73
CA ASP A 45 -3.61 15.57 7.94
C ASP A 45 -4.37 15.19 6.66
N ILE A 46 -3.91 14.14 5.97
CA ILE A 46 -4.62 13.58 4.80
C ILE A 46 -6.05 13.17 5.17
N ALA A 47 -6.23 12.46 6.28
CA ALA A 47 -7.55 12.06 6.77
C ALA A 47 -8.44 13.26 7.11
N ARG A 48 -7.87 14.28 7.74
CA ARG A 48 -8.59 15.52 8.07
C ARG A 48 -9.04 16.25 6.81
N ARG A 49 -8.16 16.42 5.83
CA ARG A 49 -8.45 17.07 4.55
C ARG A 49 -9.48 16.28 3.73
N GLY A 50 -9.38 14.95 3.72
CA GLY A 50 -10.36 14.09 3.06
C GLY A 50 -11.75 14.25 3.66
N ARG A 51 -11.85 14.23 5.01
CA ARG A 51 -13.14 14.42 5.70
C ARG A 51 -13.75 15.79 5.47
N SER A 52 -12.94 16.83 5.29
CA SER A 52 -13.41 18.19 5.03
C SER A 52 -13.68 18.49 3.54
N GLY A 53 -13.47 17.52 2.65
CA GLY A 53 -13.67 17.67 1.21
C GLY A 53 -12.57 18.49 0.50
N GLN A 54 -11.43 18.72 1.14
CA GLN A 54 -10.27 19.39 0.55
C GLN A 54 -9.44 18.48 -0.35
N LEU A 55 -9.61 17.14 -0.25
CA LEU A 55 -9.02 16.15 -1.12
C LEU A 55 -10.12 15.25 -1.69
N ASP A 56 -10.02 14.91 -2.95
CA ASP A 56 -10.92 14.02 -3.65
C ASP A 56 -10.49 12.57 -3.52
N TYR A 57 -9.18 12.29 -3.59
CA TYR A 57 -8.60 10.95 -3.46
C TYR A 57 -7.12 11.02 -3.05
N MET A 58 -6.58 9.84 -2.77
CA MET A 58 -5.17 9.63 -2.45
C MET A 58 -4.49 8.86 -3.56
N VAL A 59 -3.33 9.33 -4.01
CA VAL A 59 -2.41 8.61 -4.89
C VAL A 59 -1.26 8.07 -4.03
N PHE A 60 -1.05 6.76 -4.08
CA PHE A 60 0.04 6.11 -3.37
C PHE A 60 0.98 5.41 -4.36
N LEU A 61 2.22 5.89 -4.43
CA LEU A 61 3.17 5.55 -5.48
C LEU A 61 4.10 4.38 -5.14
N GLY A 62 3.74 3.57 -4.17
CA GLY A 62 4.49 2.38 -3.77
C GLY A 62 5.31 2.56 -2.49
N ASP A 63 5.98 1.48 -2.09
CA ASP A 63 6.63 1.33 -0.78
C ASP A 63 5.63 1.51 0.37
N TYR A 64 4.49 0.86 0.24
CA TYR A 64 3.47 0.86 1.30
C TYR A 64 3.96 0.14 2.55
N LEU A 65 4.81 -0.85 2.37
CA LEU A 65 5.54 -1.55 3.42
C LEU A 65 6.99 -1.76 3.01
N TYR A 66 7.82 -2.14 3.98
CA TYR A 66 9.21 -2.56 3.77
C TYR A 66 9.39 -3.98 4.28
N GLU A 67 10.07 -4.81 3.49
CA GLU A 67 10.23 -6.24 3.71
C GLU A 67 11.33 -6.59 4.70
N TYR A 68 12.23 -5.68 4.98
CA TYR A 68 13.44 -5.91 5.79
C TYR A 68 13.16 -6.50 7.17
N ALA A 69 14.17 -7.17 7.71
CA ALA A 69 14.21 -7.53 9.12
C ALA A 69 14.20 -6.27 10.01
N ALA A 70 13.68 -6.42 11.22
CA ALA A 70 13.66 -5.33 12.19
C ALA A 70 15.08 -4.80 12.46
N GLU A 71 15.19 -3.49 12.66
CA GLU A 71 16.42 -2.76 12.98
C GLU A 71 17.48 -2.68 11.86
N THR A 72 17.20 -3.25 10.67
CA THR A 72 18.20 -3.29 9.59
C THR A 72 18.10 -2.12 8.62
N HIS A 73 16.96 -1.42 8.56
CA HIS A 73 16.74 -0.33 7.61
C HIS A 73 15.92 0.84 8.20
N ALA A 74 16.21 1.19 9.43
CA ALA A 74 15.44 2.19 10.19
C ALA A 74 16.00 3.63 10.11
N GLY A 75 16.94 3.92 9.23
CA GLY A 75 17.56 5.24 9.11
C GLY A 75 18.31 5.66 10.39
N PHE A 76 17.73 6.55 11.18
CA PHE A 76 18.35 7.02 12.44
C PHE A 76 18.11 6.10 13.65
N GLY A 77 17.64 4.88 13.42
CA GLY A 77 17.24 3.91 14.42
C GLY A 77 15.72 3.76 14.49
N PRO A 78 15.25 2.57 14.94
CA PRO A 78 13.82 2.27 14.89
C PRO A 78 13.05 3.05 15.95
N VAL A 79 11.96 3.71 15.55
CA VAL A 79 10.97 4.30 16.46
C VAL A 79 10.00 3.24 16.95
N ARG A 80 9.72 2.25 16.11
CA ARG A 80 8.84 1.10 16.37
C ARG A 80 9.27 -0.07 15.50
N LEU A 81 9.28 -1.29 16.05
CA LEU A 81 9.84 -2.45 15.36
C LEU A 81 8.88 -3.06 14.35
N HIS A 82 9.44 -3.57 13.26
CA HIS A 82 8.74 -4.44 12.32
C HIS A 82 8.21 -5.72 12.99
N HIS A 83 7.11 -6.23 12.47
CA HIS A 83 6.59 -7.55 12.82
C HIS A 83 6.11 -8.26 11.54
N PRO A 84 6.56 -9.50 11.27
CA PRO A 84 7.54 -10.26 12.04
C PRO A 84 8.91 -9.56 12.07
N ALA A 85 9.78 -9.94 13.01
CA ALA A 85 11.09 -9.32 13.17
C ALA A 85 12.14 -9.75 12.14
N HIS A 86 11.92 -10.88 11.47
CA HIS A 86 12.75 -11.33 10.34
C HIS A 86 12.33 -10.67 9.03
N GLU A 87 13.19 -10.74 8.04
CA GLU A 87 12.85 -10.34 6.67
C GLU A 87 11.70 -11.20 6.14
N ILE A 88 10.73 -10.58 5.49
CA ILE A 88 9.54 -11.29 5.04
C ILE A 88 9.76 -11.95 3.67
N VAL A 89 9.43 -13.24 3.58
CA VAL A 89 9.61 -14.06 2.37
C VAL A 89 8.35 -14.84 2.01
N THR A 90 7.64 -15.35 3.03
CA THR A 90 6.45 -16.18 2.81
C THR A 90 5.17 -15.36 2.76
N LEU A 91 4.12 -15.93 2.17
CA LEU A 91 2.79 -15.30 2.16
C LEU A 91 2.29 -14.96 3.58
N ALA A 92 2.57 -15.82 4.56
CA ALA A 92 2.19 -15.58 5.95
C ALA A 92 2.93 -14.36 6.52
N ASP A 93 4.21 -14.20 6.19
CA ASP A 93 5.00 -13.05 6.62
C ASP A 93 4.49 -11.75 6.02
N TYR A 94 4.26 -11.71 4.71
CA TYR A 94 3.68 -10.53 4.04
C TYR A 94 2.34 -10.13 4.64
N ARG A 95 1.44 -11.09 4.88
CA ARG A 95 0.14 -10.83 5.53
C ARG A 95 0.32 -10.26 6.94
N THR A 96 1.26 -10.80 7.70
CA THR A 96 1.58 -10.31 9.04
C THR A 96 2.14 -8.89 9.00
N ARG A 97 3.02 -8.59 8.04
CA ARG A 97 3.58 -7.26 7.85
C ARG A 97 2.52 -6.24 7.43
N TYR A 98 1.63 -6.56 6.48
CA TYR A 98 0.47 -5.73 6.15
C TYR A 98 -0.42 -5.50 7.37
N GLY A 99 -0.73 -6.56 8.11
CA GLY A 99 -1.49 -6.46 9.36
C GLY A 99 -0.84 -5.49 10.35
N ARG A 100 0.49 -5.55 10.50
CA ARG A 100 1.24 -4.62 11.36
C ARG A 100 1.07 -3.17 10.92
N TYR A 101 1.26 -2.85 9.64
CA TYR A 101 1.09 -1.50 9.10
C TYR A 101 -0.35 -1.00 9.29
N ARG A 102 -1.34 -1.87 9.09
CA ARG A 102 -2.76 -1.56 9.26
C ARG A 102 -3.18 -1.38 10.71
N THR A 103 -2.31 -1.61 11.69
CA THR A 103 -2.58 -1.23 13.11
C THR A 103 -2.34 0.26 13.38
N ASP A 104 -1.69 1.00 12.47
CA ASP A 104 -1.48 2.44 12.64
C ASP A 104 -2.80 3.22 12.52
N PRO A 105 -3.19 3.99 13.55
CA PRO A 105 -4.48 4.67 13.57
C PRO A 105 -4.60 5.79 12.54
N GLU A 106 -3.50 6.48 12.22
CA GLU A 106 -3.50 7.56 11.24
C GLU A 106 -3.61 7.01 9.83
N LEU A 107 -2.92 5.89 9.54
CA LEU A 107 -3.06 5.19 8.27
C LEU A 107 -4.48 4.63 8.08
N GLN A 108 -5.07 4.04 9.13
CA GLN A 108 -6.47 3.60 9.12
C GLN A 108 -7.42 4.77 8.84
N ALA A 109 -7.19 5.92 9.50
CA ALA A 109 -8.02 7.11 9.32
C ALA A 109 -7.95 7.65 7.89
N ALA A 110 -6.77 7.63 7.25
CA ALA A 110 -6.60 8.06 5.87
C ALA A 110 -7.32 7.09 4.89
N HIS A 111 -7.18 5.78 5.09
CA HIS A 111 -7.92 4.79 4.31
C HIS A 111 -9.45 4.92 4.47
N ALA A 112 -9.91 5.26 5.66
CA ALA A 112 -11.35 5.45 5.92
C ALA A 112 -11.89 6.78 5.36
N ALA A 113 -11.05 7.77 5.11
CA ALA A 113 -11.47 9.11 4.72
C ALA A 113 -11.57 9.33 3.21
N LEU A 114 -10.82 8.60 2.40
CA LEU A 114 -10.63 8.83 0.97
C LEU A 114 -10.55 7.52 0.18
N PRO A 115 -10.98 7.51 -1.09
CA PRO A 115 -10.59 6.46 -2.03
C PRO A 115 -9.10 6.56 -2.34
N TRP A 116 -8.45 5.41 -2.56
CA TRP A 116 -7.03 5.30 -2.85
C TRP A 116 -6.79 4.78 -4.26
N VAL A 117 -5.88 5.44 -4.97
CA VAL A 117 -5.26 4.97 -6.20
C VAL A 117 -3.86 4.56 -5.84
N ALA A 118 -3.62 3.27 -5.74
CA ALA A 118 -2.34 2.72 -5.31
C ALA A 118 -1.67 1.93 -6.43
N VAL A 119 -0.35 1.98 -6.43
CA VAL A 119 0.56 1.14 -7.21
C VAL A 119 1.63 0.62 -6.26
N TRP A 120 2.26 -0.50 -6.59
CA TRP A 120 3.47 -0.93 -5.87
C TRP A 120 4.73 -0.30 -6.46
N ASP A 121 5.81 -0.26 -5.66
CA ASP A 121 7.18 -0.12 -6.10
C ASP A 121 7.90 -1.45 -5.81
N ASP A 122 9.13 -1.44 -5.40
CA ASP A 122 9.89 -2.66 -5.18
C ASP A 122 9.67 -3.29 -3.80
N HIS A 123 9.58 -2.50 -2.75
CA HIS A 123 9.50 -2.99 -1.36
C HIS A 123 8.23 -3.75 -0.99
N GLU A 124 7.17 -3.61 -1.75
CA GLU A 124 6.01 -4.50 -1.60
C GLU A 124 6.36 -5.95 -1.90
N ILE A 125 7.46 -6.19 -2.63
CA ILE A 125 8.01 -7.52 -2.92
C ILE A 125 9.37 -7.68 -2.25
N ALA A 126 10.42 -7.02 -2.76
CA ALA A 126 11.75 -7.00 -2.18
C ALA A 126 12.64 -5.92 -2.85
N ASN A 127 13.61 -5.40 -2.13
CA ASN A 127 14.48 -4.30 -2.55
C ASN A 127 15.08 -4.47 -3.94
N ASN A 128 14.87 -3.43 -4.78
CA ASN A 128 15.37 -3.36 -6.15
C ASN A 128 15.02 -4.60 -6.99
N ASN A 129 13.79 -5.11 -6.88
CA ASN A 129 13.40 -6.33 -7.57
C ASN A 129 13.31 -6.15 -9.11
N TRP A 130 13.58 -7.26 -9.82
CA TRP A 130 13.40 -7.39 -11.26
C TRP A 130 12.77 -8.76 -11.57
N SER A 131 12.56 -9.07 -12.83
CA SER A 131 11.91 -10.33 -13.25
C SER A 131 12.57 -11.60 -12.72
N GLY A 132 13.87 -11.59 -12.43
CA GLY A 132 14.65 -12.76 -12.02
C GLY A 132 15.12 -12.77 -10.56
N GLY A 133 14.84 -11.73 -9.77
CA GLY A 133 15.33 -11.64 -8.40
C GLY A 133 15.12 -10.28 -7.74
N ALA A 134 15.82 -10.06 -6.63
CA ALA A 134 15.86 -8.80 -5.91
C ALA A 134 17.23 -8.59 -5.26
N GLY A 135 17.53 -7.35 -4.87
CA GLY A 135 18.81 -7.00 -4.25
C GLY A 135 19.08 -7.69 -2.90
N ASN A 136 18.02 -8.09 -2.21
CA ASN A 136 18.07 -8.77 -0.92
C ASN A 136 17.41 -10.17 -0.94
N HIS A 137 17.35 -10.83 -2.10
CA HIS A 137 16.83 -12.19 -2.20
C HIS A 137 17.95 -13.20 -2.44
N ASP A 138 18.10 -14.18 -1.53
CA ASP A 138 19.01 -15.31 -1.67
C ASP A 138 18.25 -16.62 -1.92
N PRO A 139 18.25 -17.17 -3.15
CA PRO A 139 17.53 -18.41 -3.45
C PRO A 139 18.02 -19.64 -2.66
N ALA A 140 19.24 -19.61 -2.12
CA ALA A 140 19.79 -20.74 -1.33
C ALA A 140 19.14 -20.87 0.04
N THR A 141 18.71 -19.74 0.62
CA THR A 141 18.13 -19.70 1.97
C THR A 141 16.63 -19.39 1.97
N GLU A 142 16.14 -18.67 0.96
CA GLU A 142 14.77 -18.17 0.88
C GLU A 142 13.91 -18.91 -0.16
N GLY A 143 14.53 -19.83 -0.92
CA GLY A 143 13.85 -20.59 -1.97
C GLY A 143 13.73 -19.83 -3.29
N PRO A 144 12.97 -20.39 -4.27
CA PRO A 144 12.87 -19.81 -5.60
C PRO A 144 12.24 -18.42 -5.59
N TRP A 145 12.85 -17.45 -6.29
CA TRP A 145 12.35 -16.08 -6.41
C TRP A 145 10.87 -15.97 -6.79
N GLY A 146 10.42 -16.74 -7.77
CA GLY A 146 9.03 -16.72 -8.22
C GLY A 146 8.01 -17.07 -7.12
N GLN A 147 8.41 -17.84 -6.09
CA GLN A 147 7.54 -18.13 -4.94
C GLN A 147 7.39 -16.91 -4.03
N ARG A 148 8.50 -16.22 -3.73
CA ARG A 148 8.47 -14.98 -2.96
C ARG A 148 7.67 -13.91 -3.68
N GLN A 149 7.93 -13.71 -4.97
CA GLN A 149 7.20 -12.75 -5.79
C GLN A 149 5.69 -13.02 -5.80
N ALA A 150 5.28 -14.27 -6.04
CA ALA A 150 3.87 -14.65 -6.04
C ALA A 150 3.20 -14.46 -4.66
N ALA A 151 3.93 -14.76 -3.58
CA ALA A 151 3.45 -14.56 -2.21
C ALA A 151 3.20 -13.08 -1.90
N ALA A 152 4.16 -12.23 -2.24
CA ALA A 152 4.10 -10.78 -2.05
C ALA A 152 2.95 -10.16 -2.86
N MET A 153 2.87 -10.47 -4.15
CA MET A 153 1.81 -9.97 -5.03
C MET A 153 0.42 -10.39 -4.53
N ARG A 154 0.28 -11.65 -4.10
CA ARG A 154 -0.98 -12.12 -3.52
C ARG A 154 -1.36 -11.33 -2.27
N ALA A 155 -0.43 -11.13 -1.35
CA ALA A 155 -0.68 -10.34 -0.16
C ALA A 155 -1.07 -8.91 -0.50
N TYR A 156 -0.41 -8.28 -1.48
CA TYR A 156 -0.75 -6.95 -1.95
C TYR A 156 -2.22 -6.85 -2.39
N PHE A 157 -2.68 -7.77 -3.24
CA PHE A 157 -4.08 -7.77 -3.71
C PHE A 157 -5.11 -8.13 -2.63
N GLU A 158 -4.69 -8.81 -1.56
CA GLU A 158 -5.55 -9.07 -0.40
C GLU A 158 -5.71 -7.83 0.50
N TRP A 159 -4.69 -6.98 0.59
CA TRP A 159 -4.62 -5.89 1.57
C TRP A 159 -4.81 -4.49 0.97
N MET A 160 -4.51 -4.31 -0.31
CA MET A 160 -4.60 -3.00 -0.96
C MET A 160 -5.91 -2.84 -1.75
N PRO A 161 -6.49 -1.62 -1.79
CA PRO A 161 -7.77 -1.36 -2.46
C PRO A 161 -7.59 -1.26 -3.98
N VAL A 162 -7.00 -2.26 -4.59
CA VAL A 162 -6.72 -2.35 -6.02
C VAL A 162 -7.44 -3.53 -6.65
N ARG A 163 -7.71 -3.45 -7.95
CA ARG A 163 -8.31 -4.54 -8.71
C ARG A 163 -7.34 -4.97 -9.80
N ALA A 164 -7.06 -6.26 -9.89
CA ALA A 164 -6.52 -6.84 -11.10
C ALA A 164 -7.67 -6.97 -12.11
N THR A 165 -7.44 -6.57 -13.35
CA THR A 165 -8.46 -6.61 -14.42
C THR A 165 -8.74 -8.05 -14.88
N SER A 166 -7.77 -8.95 -14.71
CA SER A 166 -7.96 -10.40 -14.92
C SER A 166 -6.92 -11.21 -14.14
N PRO A 167 -7.14 -12.53 -13.92
CA PRO A 167 -6.12 -13.39 -13.32
C PRO A 167 -4.83 -13.50 -14.15
N SER A 168 -4.90 -13.31 -15.47
CA SER A 168 -3.73 -13.28 -16.36
C SER A 168 -2.96 -11.96 -16.30
N GLU A 169 -3.58 -10.92 -15.78
CA GLU A 169 -2.98 -9.60 -15.53
C GLU A 169 -2.61 -9.40 -14.07
N ALA A 170 -2.68 -10.47 -13.27
CA ALA A 170 -2.17 -10.46 -11.91
C ALA A 170 -0.68 -10.04 -11.94
N GLY A 171 -0.42 -8.85 -11.41
CA GLY A 171 0.90 -8.21 -11.54
C GLY A 171 0.92 -6.95 -12.40
N HIS A 172 -0.13 -6.66 -13.14
CA HIS A 172 -0.26 -5.40 -13.88
C HIS A 172 -1.17 -4.44 -13.12
N LEU A 173 -0.59 -3.36 -12.61
CA LEU A 173 -1.34 -2.25 -11.99
C LEU A 173 -1.39 -1.01 -12.88
N TYR A 174 -0.82 -1.08 -14.07
CA TYR A 174 -0.83 0.01 -15.04
C TYR A 174 -2.27 0.26 -15.50
N ARG A 175 -2.75 1.46 -15.25
CA ARG A 175 -4.10 1.86 -15.63
C ARG A 175 -4.20 3.37 -15.81
N SER A 176 -5.04 3.78 -16.71
CA SER A 176 -5.49 5.17 -16.80
C SER A 176 -6.78 5.34 -16.01
N LEU A 177 -6.94 6.50 -15.42
CA LEU A 177 -8.14 6.89 -14.71
C LEU A 177 -8.67 8.17 -15.33
N THR A 178 -9.95 8.18 -15.66
CA THR A 178 -10.60 9.34 -16.26
C THR A 178 -11.48 10.03 -15.23
N PHE A 179 -11.31 11.34 -15.11
CA PHE A 179 -12.10 12.19 -14.23
C PHE A 179 -12.73 13.32 -15.07
N GLY A 180 -13.85 13.02 -15.72
CA GLY A 180 -14.42 13.91 -16.72
C GLY A 180 -13.50 14.04 -17.93
N ASP A 181 -13.11 15.24 -18.29
CA ASP A 181 -12.18 15.56 -19.38
C ASP A 181 -10.68 15.45 -18.98
N LEU A 182 -10.38 15.09 -17.73
CA LEU A 182 -9.02 14.82 -17.24
C LEU A 182 -8.68 13.32 -17.34
N VAL A 183 -7.46 12.99 -17.82
CA VAL A 183 -6.93 11.62 -17.94
C VAL A 183 -5.56 11.52 -17.26
#